data_8785bad26fd17b771b592952397447e0
#
_entry.id   8785bad26fd17b771b592952397447e0
#
_cell.length_a   1.000
_cell.length_b   1.000
_cell.length_c   1.000
_cell.angle_alpha   90.00
_cell.angle_beta   90.00
_cell.angle_gamma   90.00
#
_symmetry.space_group_name_H-M   'P 1'
#
loop_
_entity.id
_entity.type
_entity.pdbx_description
1 polymer ?
#
loop_
_entity_poly.entity_id
_entity_poly.type
_entity_poly.pdbx_seq_one_letter_code
_entity_poly.pdbx_strand_id
1 'polypeptide(L)'
;MNAITPDTEIDRVLTAPGLQRVGIVGVPPLRLIDILHRRGVEILDLDAMLVVEDMESTVALLPRVYCAILRTVVLNAMHLDLDAIVLDVGPGKCDGALHVAAVLEDSLPIPILRVINNDRQPFGAPLCRAEMDMTDKFLAITERVKSPEILKNPPPPCRPTAGFWGVPPRDFSILALFPDTTHVYGWTRCMENKTPADAILEARINPAIPTVFFAQSFCAKTALARLLAKKHPHALYLDIDVNTGSSAKAKIQAFLDLSGVEI
;
A
#
# COMPACT_ATOMS: atom_id res chain seq x y z
N MET A 1 2.87 21.35 -16.26
CA MET A 1 2.26 20.30 -15.40
C MET A 1 3.09 19.02 -15.54
N ASN A 2 3.51 18.39 -14.45
CA ASN A 2 4.00 16.99 -14.34
C ASN A 2 5.47 16.67 -14.60
N ALA A 3 6.38 17.56 -14.34
CA ALA A 3 7.78 17.15 -14.29
C ALA A 3 8.03 16.34 -13.00
N ILE A 4 8.81 15.26 -13.12
CA ILE A 4 9.44 14.60 -11.96
C ILE A 4 10.35 15.62 -11.29
N THR A 5 10.36 15.64 -9.97
CA THR A 5 11.21 16.56 -9.22
C THR A 5 12.69 16.24 -9.48
N PRO A 6 13.52 17.19 -9.88
CA PRO A 6 14.94 16.94 -10.10
C PRO A 6 15.64 16.42 -8.85
N ASP A 7 16.60 15.50 -8.98
CA ASP A 7 17.33 14.92 -7.86
C ASP A 7 18.02 15.98 -6.99
N THR A 8 18.54 17.04 -7.60
CA THR A 8 19.18 18.17 -6.88
C THR A 8 18.20 18.91 -5.97
N GLU A 9 16.94 19.03 -6.38
CA GLU A 9 15.88 19.64 -5.57
C GLU A 9 15.43 18.69 -4.46
N ILE A 10 15.25 17.40 -4.78
CA ILE A 10 14.93 16.36 -3.80
C ILE A 10 16.00 16.36 -2.69
N ASP A 11 17.29 16.28 -3.06
CA ASP A 11 18.38 16.25 -2.12
C ASP A 11 18.42 17.55 -1.28
N ARG A 12 18.19 18.71 -1.89
CA ARG A 12 18.11 19.99 -1.18
C ARG A 12 17.01 20.01 -0.11
N VAL A 13 15.81 19.51 -0.46
CA VAL A 13 14.67 19.47 0.48
C VAL A 13 14.93 18.45 1.58
N LEU A 14 15.30 17.20 1.21
CA LEU A 14 15.45 16.12 2.19
C LEU A 14 16.70 16.27 3.08
N THR A 15 17.63 17.15 2.72
CA THR A 15 18.79 17.49 3.58
C THR A 15 18.70 18.83 4.27
N ALA A 16 17.60 19.57 4.09
CA ALA A 16 17.39 20.86 4.73
C ALA A 16 17.47 20.76 6.26
N PRO A 17 18.09 21.77 6.94
CA PRO A 17 18.07 21.82 8.41
C PRO A 17 16.64 22.00 8.91
N GLY A 18 16.30 21.33 10.01
CA GLY A 18 14.97 21.44 10.64
C GLY A 18 13.91 20.51 10.07
N LEU A 19 14.20 19.71 9.02
CA LEU A 19 13.28 18.69 8.52
C LEU A 19 13.05 17.61 9.60
N GLN A 20 11.81 17.44 10.04
CA GLN A 20 11.45 16.54 11.14
C GLN A 20 10.47 15.44 10.70
N ARG A 21 9.47 15.78 9.85
CA ARG A 21 8.37 14.88 9.52
C ARG A 21 8.10 14.88 8.01
N VAL A 22 8.23 13.72 7.38
CA VAL A 22 8.02 13.55 5.94
C VAL A 22 6.94 12.51 5.68
N GLY A 23 5.91 12.92 4.94
CA GLY A 23 4.91 11.99 4.41
C GLY A 23 5.45 11.24 3.19
N ILE A 24 5.17 9.95 3.09
CA ILE A 24 5.44 9.16 1.89
C ILE A 24 4.15 8.60 1.30
N VAL A 25 4.11 8.46 -0.03
CA VAL A 25 3.00 7.83 -0.76
C VAL A 25 3.56 6.78 -1.69
N GLY A 26 3.04 5.57 -1.63
CA GLY A 26 3.51 4.42 -2.38
C GLY A 26 4.81 3.84 -1.80
N VAL A 27 5.72 3.46 -2.69
CA VAL A 27 7.03 2.90 -2.32
C VAL A 27 8.12 3.79 -2.94
N PRO A 28 8.58 4.83 -2.23
CA PRO A 28 9.64 5.69 -2.73
C PRO A 28 10.96 4.94 -2.93
N PRO A 29 11.90 5.47 -3.74
CA PRO A 29 13.23 4.90 -3.89
C PRO A 29 13.94 4.71 -2.55
N LEU A 30 14.57 3.55 -2.38
CA LEU A 30 15.25 3.17 -1.13
C LEU A 30 16.29 4.21 -0.69
N ARG A 31 16.97 4.85 -1.67
CA ARG A 31 17.93 5.94 -1.41
C ARG A 31 17.31 7.06 -0.58
N LEU A 32 16.06 7.45 -0.87
CA LEU A 32 15.40 8.56 -0.18
C LEU A 32 14.99 8.16 1.25
N ILE A 33 14.50 6.94 1.41
CA ILE A 33 14.18 6.37 2.73
C ILE A 33 15.45 6.30 3.60
N ASP A 34 16.58 5.90 3.02
CA ASP A 34 17.87 5.83 3.71
C ASP A 34 18.37 7.23 4.15
N ILE A 35 18.24 8.25 3.30
CA ILE A 35 18.56 9.64 3.65
C ILE A 35 17.74 10.10 4.86
N LEU A 36 16.42 9.91 4.83
CA LEU A 36 15.52 10.31 5.91
C LEU A 36 15.84 9.56 7.22
N HIS A 37 16.03 8.24 7.11
CA HIS A 37 16.33 7.38 8.25
C HIS A 37 17.64 7.77 8.95
N ARG A 38 18.73 8.01 8.19
CA ARG A 38 20.03 8.44 8.76
C ARG A 38 19.97 9.79 9.44
N ARG A 39 19.02 10.63 9.08
CA ARG A 39 18.80 11.95 9.68
C ARG A 39 17.86 11.91 10.87
N GLY A 40 17.28 10.76 11.20
CA GLY A 40 16.29 10.62 12.26
C GLY A 40 14.96 11.34 11.97
N VAL A 41 14.64 11.54 10.69
CA VAL A 41 13.36 12.13 10.26
C VAL A 41 12.24 11.12 10.46
N GLU A 42 11.13 11.54 11.05
CA GLU A 42 9.93 10.74 11.17
C GLU A 42 9.28 10.56 9.78
N ILE A 43 9.11 9.31 9.36
CA ILE A 43 8.51 8.96 8.07
C ILE A 43 7.09 8.45 8.31
N LEU A 44 6.10 9.11 7.71
CA LEU A 44 4.67 8.79 7.82
C LEU A 44 4.17 8.22 6.49
N ASP A 45 3.63 6.99 6.49
CA ASP A 45 3.00 6.38 5.32
C ASP A 45 1.58 6.94 5.15
N LEU A 46 1.41 7.85 4.19
CA LEU A 46 0.12 8.51 3.96
C LEU A 46 -0.92 7.61 3.29
N ASP A 47 -0.53 6.45 2.75
CA ASP A 47 -1.48 5.44 2.27
C ASP A 47 -2.19 4.72 3.44
N ALA A 48 -1.61 4.73 4.64
CA ALA A 48 -2.16 4.12 5.85
C ALA A 48 -3.23 5.01 6.51
N MET A 49 -4.09 4.41 7.33
CA MET A 49 -5.07 5.15 8.13
C MET A 49 -4.42 5.79 9.36
N LEU A 50 -3.88 6.98 9.20
CA LEU A 50 -3.26 7.75 10.29
C LEU A 50 -4.25 8.70 10.96
N VAL A 51 -5.15 9.30 10.17
CA VAL A 51 -6.19 10.21 10.64
C VAL A 51 -7.54 9.48 10.60
N VAL A 52 -8.26 9.50 11.73
CA VAL A 52 -9.59 8.90 11.89
C VAL A 52 -10.62 10.03 11.86
N GLU A 53 -10.84 10.59 10.69
CA GLU A 53 -11.88 11.59 10.45
C GLU A 53 -12.79 11.20 9.30
N ASP A 54 -13.90 11.93 9.13
CA ASP A 54 -14.81 11.68 8.04
C ASP A 54 -14.15 12.04 6.70
N MET A 55 -14.16 11.07 5.78
CA MET A 55 -13.67 11.26 4.42
C MET A 55 -14.41 12.35 3.65
N GLU A 56 -15.56 12.81 4.13
CA GLU A 56 -16.28 13.96 3.57
C GLU A 56 -15.46 15.25 3.62
N SER A 57 -14.54 15.39 4.57
CA SER A 57 -13.61 16.55 4.63
C SER A 57 -12.73 16.67 3.40
N THR A 58 -12.49 15.59 2.66
CA THR A 58 -11.70 15.59 1.41
C THR A 58 -12.48 16.01 0.16
N VAL A 59 -13.81 16.12 0.24
CA VAL A 59 -14.69 16.37 -0.93
C VAL A 59 -14.43 17.72 -1.58
N ALA A 60 -13.92 18.70 -0.84
CA ALA A 60 -13.50 19.98 -1.40
C ALA A 60 -12.35 19.86 -2.40
N LEU A 61 -11.50 18.84 -2.26
CA LEU A 61 -10.31 18.62 -3.07
C LEU A 61 -10.45 17.44 -4.05
N LEU A 62 -11.14 16.38 -3.63
CA LEU A 62 -11.35 15.19 -4.46
C LEU A 62 -12.84 14.81 -4.49
N PRO A 63 -13.36 14.38 -5.65
CA PRO A 63 -14.75 13.89 -5.73
C PRO A 63 -15.00 12.72 -4.77
N ARG A 64 -16.26 12.57 -4.33
CA ARG A 64 -16.65 11.39 -3.51
C ARG A 64 -16.34 10.07 -4.21
N VAL A 65 -16.54 10.01 -5.52
CA VAL A 65 -16.22 8.87 -6.37
C VAL A 65 -14.76 9.01 -6.83
N TYR A 66 -13.82 8.65 -5.98
CA TYR A 66 -12.38 8.66 -6.23
C TYR A 66 -11.71 7.51 -5.48
N CYS A 67 -10.47 7.17 -5.88
CA CYS A 67 -9.70 6.11 -5.23
C CYS A 67 -9.64 6.30 -3.71
N ALA A 68 -10.12 5.32 -2.94
CA ALA A 68 -10.19 5.40 -1.48
C ALA A 68 -8.79 5.58 -0.85
N ILE A 69 -7.74 4.97 -1.44
CA ILE A 69 -6.36 5.14 -0.98
C ILE A 69 -5.92 6.61 -1.15
N LEU A 70 -6.13 7.19 -2.34
CA LEU A 70 -5.74 8.58 -2.61
C LEU A 70 -6.56 9.59 -1.80
N ARG A 71 -7.82 9.28 -1.49
CA ARG A 71 -8.61 10.08 -0.53
C ARG A 71 -8.00 10.01 0.86
N THR A 72 -7.51 8.84 1.30
CA THR A 72 -6.78 8.68 2.57
C THR A 72 -5.48 9.49 2.57
N VAL A 73 -4.73 9.49 1.46
CA VAL A 73 -3.52 10.31 1.30
C VAL A 73 -3.83 11.80 1.50
N VAL A 74 -4.87 12.31 0.84
CA VAL A 74 -5.27 13.72 0.97
C VAL A 74 -5.73 14.04 2.39
N LEU A 75 -6.54 13.15 3.01
CA LEU A 75 -6.98 13.32 4.39
C LEU A 75 -5.79 13.44 5.35
N ASN A 76 -4.84 12.52 5.26
CA ASN A 76 -3.64 12.53 6.08
C ASN A 76 -2.79 13.80 5.83
N ALA A 77 -2.57 14.15 4.56
CA ALA A 77 -1.76 15.30 4.18
C ALA A 77 -2.33 16.63 4.68
N MET A 78 -3.66 16.75 4.75
CA MET A 78 -4.33 17.97 5.23
C MET A 78 -4.38 18.12 6.74
N HIS A 79 -4.24 17.01 7.50
CA HIS A 79 -4.42 17.02 8.96
C HIS A 79 -3.13 16.75 9.74
N LEU A 80 -2.09 16.24 9.08
CA LEU A 80 -0.81 15.98 9.72
C LEU A 80 0.12 17.18 9.53
N ASP A 81 0.88 17.49 10.56
CA ASP A 81 1.95 18.49 10.49
C ASP A 81 3.16 17.86 9.79
N LEU A 82 3.40 18.22 8.53
CA LEU A 82 4.43 17.66 7.67
C LEU A 82 5.35 18.77 7.13
N ASP A 83 6.63 18.48 7.00
CA ASP A 83 7.61 19.40 6.40
C ASP A 83 7.76 19.18 4.88
N ALA A 84 7.47 17.98 4.40
CA ALA A 84 7.47 17.63 2.96
C ALA A 84 6.68 16.33 2.70
N ILE A 85 6.30 16.10 1.44
CA ILE A 85 5.71 14.84 1.00
C ILE A 85 6.50 14.29 -0.19
N VAL A 86 6.84 13.00 -0.14
CA VAL A 86 7.50 12.24 -1.22
C VAL A 86 6.47 11.30 -1.84
N LEU A 87 6.14 11.53 -3.10
CA LEU A 87 5.15 10.75 -3.86
C LEU A 87 5.84 9.91 -4.93
N ASP A 88 5.73 8.58 -4.85
CA ASP A 88 6.14 7.70 -5.94
C ASP A 88 5.09 7.73 -7.06
N VAL A 89 5.45 8.30 -8.20
CA VAL A 89 4.61 8.45 -9.39
C VAL A 89 5.14 7.65 -10.59
N GLY A 90 6.02 6.71 -10.32
CA GLY A 90 6.70 5.91 -11.34
C GLY A 90 5.83 4.88 -12.06
N PRO A 91 6.45 4.08 -12.94
CA PRO A 91 5.76 3.02 -13.67
C PRO A 91 4.98 2.07 -12.76
N GLY A 92 3.78 1.69 -13.18
CA GLY A 92 2.88 0.81 -12.42
C GLY A 92 2.08 1.50 -11.33
N LYS A 93 2.28 2.80 -11.12
CA LYS A 93 1.38 3.66 -10.36
C LYS A 93 0.22 4.12 -11.25
N CYS A 94 -0.88 4.53 -10.63
CA CYS A 94 -1.99 5.12 -11.41
C CYS A 94 -1.76 6.62 -11.62
N ASP A 95 -2.28 7.16 -12.71
CA ASP A 95 -2.23 8.61 -13.01
C ASP A 95 -2.90 9.46 -11.92
N GLY A 96 -3.80 8.87 -11.13
CA GLY A 96 -4.41 9.52 -9.98
C GLY A 96 -3.39 10.05 -8.96
N ALA A 97 -2.24 9.37 -8.82
CA ALA A 97 -1.17 9.85 -7.93
C ALA A 97 -0.56 11.17 -8.43
N LEU A 98 -0.38 11.34 -9.76
CA LEU A 98 0.06 12.60 -10.36
C LEU A 98 -0.93 13.72 -10.14
N HIS A 99 -2.23 13.42 -10.27
CA HIS A 99 -3.29 14.42 -10.05
C HIS A 99 -3.35 14.82 -8.57
N VAL A 100 -3.23 13.87 -7.65
CA VAL A 100 -3.19 14.16 -6.20
C VAL A 100 -1.96 14.99 -5.85
N ALA A 101 -0.79 14.71 -6.43
CA ALA A 101 0.40 15.55 -6.24
C ALA A 101 0.12 17.02 -6.64
N ALA A 102 -0.55 17.25 -7.79
CA ALA A 102 -0.90 18.59 -8.21
C ALA A 102 -1.92 19.28 -7.28
N VAL A 103 -2.89 18.53 -6.76
CA VAL A 103 -3.86 19.04 -5.77
C VAL A 103 -3.16 19.43 -4.47
N LEU A 104 -2.25 18.59 -3.98
CA LEU A 104 -1.51 18.87 -2.75
C LEU A 104 -0.55 20.05 -2.91
N GLU A 105 0.10 20.22 -4.08
CA GLU A 105 0.94 21.38 -4.38
C GLU A 105 0.17 22.70 -4.34
N ASP A 106 -1.09 22.69 -4.78
CA ASP A 106 -1.96 23.88 -4.74
C ASP A 106 -2.50 24.15 -3.32
N SER A 107 -2.66 23.11 -2.51
CA SER A 107 -3.38 23.17 -1.24
C SER A 107 -2.45 23.32 -0.02
N LEU A 108 -1.19 22.92 -0.14
CA LEU A 108 -0.25 22.86 1.00
C LEU A 108 0.98 23.76 0.76
N PRO A 109 1.45 24.50 1.79
CA PRO A 109 2.62 25.36 1.69
C PRO A 109 3.96 24.61 1.82
N ILE A 110 3.98 23.29 1.70
CA ILE A 110 5.14 22.42 1.87
C ILE A 110 5.59 21.80 0.54
N PRO A 111 6.87 21.41 0.39
CA PRO A 111 7.34 20.74 -0.82
C PRO A 111 6.64 19.39 -1.08
N ILE A 112 6.15 19.19 -2.30
CA ILE A 112 5.61 17.93 -2.80
C ILE A 112 6.59 17.36 -3.83
N LEU A 113 7.32 16.32 -3.45
CA LEU A 113 8.39 15.72 -4.26
C LEU A 113 7.86 14.53 -5.06
N ARG A 114 7.79 14.67 -6.37
CA ARG A 114 7.39 13.59 -7.29
C ARG A 114 8.62 12.78 -7.67
N VAL A 115 8.63 11.51 -7.27
CA VAL A 115 9.77 10.61 -7.50
C VAL A 115 9.38 9.40 -8.31
N ILE A 116 10.37 8.75 -8.91
CA ILE A 116 10.19 7.45 -9.59
C ILE A 116 11.04 6.42 -8.86
N ASN A 117 10.39 5.37 -8.35
CA ASN A 117 11.12 4.21 -7.86
C ASN A 117 11.55 3.32 -9.05
N ASN A 118 12.85 3.21 -9.26
CA ASN A 118 13.49 2.34 -10.24
C ASN A 118 14.34 1.24 -9.58
N ASP A 119 14.16 0.99 -8.29
CA ASP A 119 14.94 -0.01 -7.55
C ASP A 119 14.67 -1.41 -8.10
N ARG A 120 15.75 -2.17 -8.33
CA ARG A 120 15.69 -3.51 -8.94
C ARG A 120 16.13 -4.63 -8.01
N GLN A 121 16.64 -4.30 -6.83
CA GLN A 121 17.07 -5.29 -5.86
C GLN A 121 15.90 -5.69 -4.95
N PRO A 122 15.33 -6.89 -5.12
CA PRO A 122 14.22 -7.33 -4.31
C PRO A 122 14.67 -7.75 -2.90
N PHE A 123 13.87 -7.43 -1.89
CA PHE A 123 14.05 -7.90 -0.51
C PHE A 123 13.53 -9.31 -0.28
N GLY A 124 12.90 -9.93 -1.29
CA GLY A 124 12.48 -11.32 -1.28
C GLY A 124 11.10 -11.61 -0.70
N ALA A 125 10.41 -10.62 -0.14
CA ALA A 125 9.06 -10.71 0.43
C ALA A 125 8.83 -11.95 1.34
N PRO A 126 9.64 -12.17 2.40
CA PRO A 126 9.49 -13.32 3.29
C PRO A 126 8.23 -13.26 4.15
N LEU A 127 7.79 -12.08 4.62
CA LEU A 127 6.59 -11.92 5.44
C LEU A 127 5.33 -12.33 4.68
N CYS A 128 5.24 -12.00 3.38
CA CYS A 128 4.12 -12.43 2.54
C CYS A 128 3.92 -13.95 2.50
N ARG A 129 4.95 -14.74 2.86
CA ARG A 129 4.93 -16.21 2.82
C ARG A 129 5.07 -16.87 4.17
N ALA A 130 5.22 -16.10 5.22
CA ALA A 130 5.40 -16.61 6.58
C ALA A 130 4.07 -17.06 7.19
N GLU A 131 4.15 -17.94 8.19
CA GLU A 131 3.08 -18.17 9.14
C GLU A 131 3.10 -17.07 10.19
N MET A 132 2.05 -16.24 10.19
CA MET A 132 1.95 -15.06 11.05
C MET A 132 0.50 -14.55 11.00
N ASP A 133 -0.03 -14.06 12.11
CA ASP A 133 -1.30 -13.32 12.11
C ASP A 133 -1.34 -12.29 10.98
N MET A 134 -2.45 -12.24 10.27
CA MET A 134 -2.53 -11.42 9.07
C MET A 134 -2.48 -9.93 9.35
N THR A 135 -3.00 -9.47 10.48
CA THR A 135 -2.93 -8.06 10.89
C THR A 135 -1.47 -7.69 11.19
N ASP A 136 -0.77 -8.51 11.97
CA ASP A 136 0.65 -8.32 12.29
C ASP A 136 1.51 -8.35 11.04
N LYS A 137 1.21 -9.28 10.11
CA LYS A 137 1.90 -9.38 8.81
C LYS A 137 1.77 -8.10 8.00
N PHE A 138 0.56 -7.54 7.88
CA PHE A 138 0.33 -6.30 7.15
C PHE A 138 0.94 -5.09 7.85
N LEU A 139 0.82 -4.99 9.18
CA LEU A 139 1.49 -3.95 9.96
C LEU A 139 3.00 -3.99 9.76
N ALA A 140 3.61 -5.17 9.84
CA ALA A 140 5.03 -5.33 9.62
C ALA A 140 5.46 -4.95 8.19
N ILE A 141 4.68 -5.30 7.16
CA ILE A 141 4.97 -4.96 5.76
C ILE A 141 4.87 -3.45 5.54
N THR A 142 3.79 -2.81 5.99
CA THR A 142 3.59 -1.36 5.82
C THR A 142 4.63 -0.56 6.59
N GLU A 143 4.95 -0.95 7.83
CA GLU A 143 5.99 -0.29 8.61
C GLU A 143 7.37 -0.37 7.94
N ARG A 144 7.68 -1.49 7.30
CA ARG A 144 8.96 -1.69 6.62
C ARG A 144 9.13 -0.85 5.35
N VAL A 145 8.07 -0.32 4.75
CA VAL A 145 8.20 0.64 3.63
C VAL A 145 8.97 1.89 4.07
N LYS A 146 8.87 2.27 5.34
CA LYS A 146 9.54 3.42 5.95
C LYS A 146 11.00 3.16 6.38
N SER A 147 11.50 1.94 6.27
CA SER A 147 12.85 1.54 6.72
C SER A 147 13.73 1.10 5.55
N PRO A 148 15.01 1.49 5.49
CA PRO A 148 15.96 0.99 4.50
C PRO A 148 16.46 -0.42 4.83
N GLU A 149 16.18 -0.95 6.01
CA GLU A 149 16.78 -2.17 6.52
C GLU A 149 16.20 -3.44 5.88
N ILE A 150 17.08 -4.42 5.65
CA ILE A 150 16.71 -5.80 5.34
C ILE A 150 16.29 -6.51 6.63
N LEU A 151 15.31 -7.41 6.57
CA LEU A 151 14.93 -8.24 7.69
C LEU A 151 16.05 -9.23 8.02
N LYS A 152 16.73 -9.03 9.16
CA LYS A 152 17.93 -9.82 9.54
C LYS A 152 17.61 -11.30 9.75
N ASN A 153 16.44 -11.60 10.32
CA ASN A 153 15.99 -12.96 10.60
C ASN A 153 14.60 -13.15 10.00
N PRO A 154 14.49 -13.34 8.68
CA PRO A 154 13.19 -13.53 8.05
C PRO A 154 12.56 -14.84 8.53
N PRO A 155 11.25 -14.85 8.84
CA PRO A 155 10.56 -16.07 9.18
C PRO A 155 10.58 -17.06 7.99
N PRO A 156 10.62 -18.38 8.26
CA PRO A 156 10.59 -19.37 7.20
C PRO A 156 9.23 -19.33 6.46
N PRO A 157 9.20 -19.68 5.18
CA PRO A 157 7.95 -19.79 4.44
C PRO A 157 7.13 -20.98 4.95
N CYS A 158 5.81 -20.79 5.11
CA CYS A 158 4.87 -21.86 5.42
C CYS A 158 4.22 -22.44 4.15
N ARG A 159 3.51 -23.57 4.33
CA ARG A 159 2.61 -24.10 3.31
C ARG A 159 1.29 -23.29 3.38
N PRO A 160 0.88 -22.58 2.32
CA PRO A 160 -0.32 -21.77 2.38
C PRO A 160 -1.59 -22.61 2.38
N THR A 161 -2.57 -22.22 3.19
CA THR A 161 -3.95 -22.75 3.15
C THR A 161 -4.91 -21.78 2.50
N ALA A 162 -4.59 -20.48 2.50
CA ALA A 162 -5.35 -19.41 1.85
C ALA A 162 -4.43 -18.40 1.17
N GLY A 163 -4.99 -17.59 0.29
CA GLY A 163 -4.34 -16.46 -0.36
C GLY A 163 -5.11 -15.16 -0.19
N PHE A 164 -4.39 -14.07 -0.01
CA PHE A 164 -4.90 -12.71 -0.08
C PHE A 164 -4.16 -11.96 -1.19
N TRP A 165 -4.87 -11.52 -2.21
CA TRP A 165 -4.31 -10.68 -3.27
C TRP A 165 -4.84 -9.26 -3.15
N GLY A 166 -3.96 -8.27 -3.08
CA GLY A 166 -4.41 -6.89 -3.10
C GLY A 166 -3.41 -5.86 -2.61
N VAL A 167 -3.96 -4.69 -2.34
CA VAL A 167 -3.33 -3.60 -1.59
C VAL A 167 -3.63 -3.79 -0.10
N PRO A 168 -2.89 -3.18 0.82
CA PRO A 168 -3.30 -3.12 2.22
C PRO A 168 -4.71 -2.51 2.32
N PRO A 169 -5.66 -3.18 2.98
CA PRO A 169 -6.97 -2.61 3.20
C PRO A 169 -6.88 -1.41 4.14
N ARG A 170 -7.73 -0.42 3.95
CA ARG A 170 -7.80 0.70 4.92
C ARG A 170 -8.30 0.22 6.29
N ASP A 171 -9.26 -0.69 6.29
CA ASP A 171 -9.78 -1.33 7.52
C ASP A 171 -9.16 -2.72 7.68
N PHE A 172 -8.20 -2.85 8.57
CA PHE A 172 -7.49 -4.12 8.86
C PHE A 172 -8.37 -5.16 9.56
N SER A 173 -9.57 -4.80 10.02
CA SER A 173 -10.45 -5.75 10.72
C SER A 173 -10.87 -6.96 9.87
N ILE A 174 -10.74 -6.88 8.53
CA ILE A 174 -10.97 -8.04 7.66
C ILE A 174 -9.83 -9.05 7.69
N LEU A 175 -8.63 -8.63 8.07
CA LEU A 175 -7.44 -9.48 8.07
C LEU A 175 -7.54 -10.57 9.15
N ALA A 176 -8.20 -10.28 10.27
CA ALA A 176 -8.43 -11.24 11.35
C ALA A 176 -9.34 -12.43 10.95
N LEU A 177 -9.92 -12.41 9.74
CA LEU A 177 -10.73 -13.52 9.20
C LEU A 177 -9.88 -14.58 8.48
N PHE A 178 -8.59 -14.36 8.32
CA PHE A 178 -7.71 -15.25 7.57
C PHE A 178 -6.81 -16.06 8.53
N PRO A 179 -6.51 -17.32 8.19
CA PRO A 179 -5.54 -18.08 8.96
C PRO A 179 -4.11 -17.52 8.81
N ASP A 180 -3.28 -17.77 9.81
CA ASP A 180 -1.87 -17.30 9.87
C ASP A 180 -1.01 -17.81 8.69
N THR A 181 -1.40 -18.95 8.12
CA THR A 181 -0.75 -19.56 6.95
C THR A 181 -1.12 -18.89 5.61
N THR A 182 -1.91 -17.80 5.62
CA THR A 182 -2.30 -17.08 4.42
C THR A 182 -1.10 -16.43 3.74
N HIS A 183 -0.89 -16.76 2.45
CA HIS A 183 0.10 -16.06 1.63
C HIS A 183 -0.49 -14.77 1.04
N VAL A 184 0.31 -13.71 1.06
CA VAL A 184 -0.05 -12.41 0.52
C VAL A 184 0.53 -12.23 -0.88
N TYR A 185 -0.31 -11.72 -1.80
CA TYR A 185 0.00 -11.50 -3.21
C TYR A 185 -0.32 -10.06 -3.62
N GLY A 186 -0.08 -9.72 -4.86
CA GLY A 186 -0.43 -8.42 -5.42
C GLY A 186 0.52 -7.31 -4.98
N TRP A 187 -0.04 -6.10 -4.88
CA TRP A 187 0.73 -4.90 -4.55
C TRP A 187 1.44 -4.98 -3.20
N THR A 188 0.81 -5.57 -2.19
CA THR A 188 1.42 -5.73 -0.86
C THR A 188 2.76 -6.48 -0.91
N ARG A 189 2.88 -7.46 -1.83
CA ARG A 189 4.16 -8.15 -2.08
C ARG A 189 5.21 -7.21 -2.70
N CYS A 190 4.81 -6.30 -3.60
CA CYS A 190 5.71 -5.29 -4.15
C CYS A 190 6.17 -4.31 -3.06
N MET A 191 5.28 -3.93 -2.14
CA MET A 191 5.62 -3.09 -0.98
C MET A 191 6.70 -3.74 -0.10
N GLU A 192 6.49 -4.99 0.30
CA GLU A 192 7.50 -5.71 1.09
C GLU A 192 8.83 -5.84 0.34
N ASN A 193 8.76 -6.04 -0.96
CA ASN A 193 9.93 -6.17 -1.84
C ASN A 193 10.64 -4.83 -2.10
N LYS A 194 10.01 -3.70 -1.74
CA LYS A 194 10.50 -2.33 -1.95
C LYS A 194 10.85 -2.03 -3.42
N THR A 195 10.26 -2.76 -4.34
CA THR A 195 10.41 -2.55 -5.77
C THR A 195 9.23 -1.75 -6.33
N PRO A 196 9.39 -1.12 -7.50
CA PRO A 196 8.26 -0.53 -8.21
C PRO A 196 7.18 -1.57 -8.50
N ALA A 197 5.97 -1.13 -8.81
CA ALA A 197 4.89 -2.00 -9.21
C ALA A 197 5.34 -2.93 -10.36
N ASP A 198 5.26 -4.23 -10.12
CA ASP A 198 5.67 -5.28 -11.05
C ASP A 198 4.44 -6.10 -11.44
N ALA A 199 3.98 -5.92 -12.68
CA ALA A 199 2.80 -6.62 -13.18
C ALA A 199 2.99 -8.15 -13.21
N ILE A 200 4.23 -8.64 -13.40
CA ILE A 200 4.53 -10.07 -13.37
C ILE A 200 4.42 -10.59 -11.93
N LEU A 201 5.01 -9.88 -10.98
CA LEU A 201 4.95 -10.24 -9.55
C LEU A 201 3.51 -10.16 -9.02
N GLU A 202 2.77 -9.13 -9.40
CA GLU A 202 1.37 -8.97 -9.02
C GLU A 202 0.47 -10.08 -9.58
N ALA A 203 0.74 -10.56 -10.79
CA ALA A 203 0.00 -11.65 -11.42
C ALA A 203 0.39 -13.05 -10.91
N ARG A 204 1.50 -13.17 -10.17
CA ARG A 204 1.99 -14.46 -9.67
C ARG A 204 1.22 -14.88 -8.42
N ILE A 205 0.29 -15.81 -8.61
CA ILE A 205 -0.62 -16.35 -7.59
C ILE A 205 -0.53 -17.88 -7.62
N ASN A 206 -0.75 -18.53 -6.47
CA ASN A 206 -0.87 -19.99 -6.42
C ASN A 206 -2.32 -20.40 -6.77
N PRO A 207 -2.58 -21.03 -7.93
CA PRO A 207 -3.94 -21.38 -8.32
C PRO A 207 -4.55 -22.55 -7.52
N ALA A 208 -3.76 -23.24 -6.71
CA ALA A 208 -4.21 -24.42 -5.96
C ALA A 208 -4.85 -24.08 -4.62
N ILE A 209 -4.81 -22.81 -4.18
CA ILE A 209 -5.34 -22.39 -2.88
C ILE A 209 -6.47 -21.37 -3.03
N PRO A 210 -7.52 -21.43 -2.18
CA PRO A 210 -8.58 -20.45 -2.20
C PRO A 210 -8.00 -19.05 -1.93
N THR A 211 -8.31 -18.10 -2.80
CA THR A 211 -7.71 -16.76 -2.75
C THR A 211 -8.78 -15.68 -2.79
N VAL A 212 -8.71 -14.76 -1.83
CA VAL A 212 -9.51 -13.54 -1.82
C VAL A 212 -8.78 -12.45 -2.59
N PHE A 213 -9.40 -11.96 -3.67
CA PHE A 213 -8.93 -10.85 -4.49
C PHE A 213 -9.59 -9.56 -3.98
N PHE A 214 -8.85 -8.85 -3.15
CA PHE A 214 -9.28 -7.62 -2.54
C PHE A 214 -8.90 -6.42 -3.40
N ALA A 215 -9.87 -5.58 -3.70
CA ALA A 215 -9.67 -4.29 -4.33
C ALA A 215 -10.26 -3.20 -3.44
N GLN A 216 -9.52 -2.11 -3.27
CA GLN A 216 -10.03 -0.89 -2.67
C GLN A 216 -10.76 -0.10 -3.75
N SER A 217 -12.00 0.30 -3.50
CA SER A 217 -12.89 0.92 -4.50
C SER A 217 -12.25 2.09 -5.23
N PHE A 218 -12.51 2.16 -6.51
CA PHE A 218 -11.98 3.16 -7.45
C PHE A 218 -10.46 3.14 -7.63
N CYS A 219 -9.77 2.12 -7.10
CA CYS A 219 -8.35 1.92 -7.38
C CYS A 219 -8.16 1.37 -8.81
N ALA A 220 -7.14 1.83 -9.51
CA ALA A 220 -6.76 1.30 -10.83
C ALA A 220 -6.52 -0.22 -10.82
N LYS A 221 -6.09 -0.79 -9.69
CA LYS A 221 -5.87 -2.23 -9.54
C LYS A 221 -7.15 -3.07 -9.44
N THR A 222 -8.31 -2.45 -9.31
CA THR A 222 -9.63 -3.12 -9.31
C THR A 222 -9.84 -3.95 -10.58
N ALA A 223 -9.47 -3.41 -11.74
CA ALA A 223 -9.58 -4.12 -13.02
C ALA A 223 -8.68 -5.37 -13.07
N LEU A 224 -7.44 -5.26 -12.58
CA LEU A 224 -6.50 -6.39 -12.49
C LEU A 224 -7.00 -7.45 -11.50
N ALA A 225 -7.42 -7.04 -10.31
CA ALA A 225 -7.99 -7.94 -9.31
C ALA A 225 -9.15 -8.78 -9.88
N ARG A 226 -10.08 -8.11 -10.57
CA ARG A 226 -11.24 -8.76 -11.19
C ARG A 226 -10.83 -9.72 -12.31
N LEU A 227 -9.86 -9.33 -13.13
CA LEU A 227 -9.34 -10.20 -14.20
C LEU A 227 -8.69 -11.46 -13.63
N LEU A 228 -7.84 -11.31 -12.61
CA LEU A 228 -7.15 -12.43 -11.97
C LEU A 228 -8.12 -13.36 -11.25
N ALA A 229 -9.08 -12.80 -10.50
CA ALA A 229 -10.12 -13.57 -9.84
C ALA A 229 -10.95 -14.39 -10.83
N LYS A 230 -11.31 -13.80 -11.99
CA LYS A 230 -12.04 -14.54 -13.06
C LYS A 230 -11.27 -15.74 -13.61
N LYS A 231 -9.94 -15.69 -13.60
CA LYS A 231 -9.06 -16.75 -14.11
C LYS A 231 -8.69 -17.79 -13.05
N HIS A 232 -8.89 -17.47 -11.77
CA HIS A 232 -8.50 -18.32 -10.66
C HIS A 232 -9.62 -19.33 -10.34
N PRO A 233 -9.32 -20.65 -10.19
CA PRO A 233 -10.35 -21.68 -9.98
C PRO A 233 -11.09 -21.54 -8.64
N HIS A 234 -10.44 -21.00 -7.62
CA HIS A 234 -10.96 -20.86 -6.26
C HIS A 234 -10.80 -19.39 -5.78
N ALA A 235 -11.68 -18.51 -6.26
CA ALA A 235 -11.56 -17.08 -6.02
C ALA A 235 -12.81 -16.47 -5.41
N LEU A 236 -12.60 -15.55 -4.46
CA LEU A 236 -13.58 -14.55 -4.06
C LEU A 236 -13.06 -13.18 -4.49
N TYR A 237 -13.80 -12.45 -5.33
CA TYR A 237 -13.52 -11.06 -5.65
C TYR A 237 -14.31 -10.13 -4.73
N LEU A 238 -13.62 -9.16 -4.11
CA LEU A 238 -14.22 -8.13 -3.27
C LEU A 238 -13.74 -6.75 -3.70
N ASP A 239 -14.69 -5.85 -3.87
CA ASP A 239 -14.47 -4.42 -4.08
C ASP A 239 -15.07 -3.68 -2.89
N ILE A 240 -14.20 -3.09 -2.07
CA ILE A 240 -14.57 -2.51 -0.77
C ILE A 240 -14.19 -1.04 -0.75
N ASP A 241 -15.13 -0.21 -0.37
CA ASP A 241 -14.89 1.23 -0.16
C ASP A 241 -14.11 1.47 1.15
N VAL A 242 -14.08 2.68 1.62
CA VAL A 242 -13.31 3.16 2.78
C VAL A 242 -13.54 2.29 4.02
N ASN A 243 -14.78 1.86 4.25
CA ASN A 243 -15.18 1.06 5.40
C ASN A 243 -15.63 -0.34 4.99
N THR A 244 -15.18 -1.35 5.73
CA THR A 244 -15.59 -2.73 5.52
C THR A 244 -16.92 -3.01 6.20
N GLY A 245 -17.96 -3.22 5.42
CA GLY A 245 -19.28 -3.61 5.95
C GLY A 245 -19.32 -5.07 6.40
N SER A 246 -20.30 -5.40 7.26
CA SER A 246 -20.56 -6.78 7.74
C SER A 246 -20.76 -7.78 6.61
N SER A 247 -21.38 -7.37 5.50
CA SER A 247 -21.56 -8.21 4.30
C SER A 247 -20.24 -8.67 3.69
N ALA A 248 -19.22 -7.81 3.64
CA ALA A 248 -17.90 -8.18 3.11
C ALA A 248 -17.21 -9.20 4.02
N LYS A 249 -17.27 -8.99 5.34
CA LYS A 249 -16.75 -9.93 6.34
C LYS A 249 -17.45 -11.30 6.24
N ALA A 250 -18.77 -11.32 6.16
CA ALA A 250 -19.53 -12.55 6.00
C ALA A 250 -19.19 -13.32 4.70
N LYS A 251 -18.92 -12.59 3.60
CA LYS A 251 -18.50 -13.22 2.34
C LYS A 251 -17.13 -13.86 2.44
N ILE A 252 -16.16 -13.21 3.11
CA ILE A 252 -14.83 -13.78 3.33
C ILE A 252 -14.95 -15.04 4.16
N GLN A 253 -15.64 -14.96 5.31
CA GLN A 253 -15.83 -16.09 6.21
C GLN A 253 -16.45 -17.29 5.48
N ALA A 254 -17.60 -17.08 4.84
CA ALA A 254 -18.29 -18.13 4.11
C ALA A 254 -17.43 -18.74 2.97
N PHE A 255 -16.65 -17.93 2.27
CA PHE A 255 -15.76 -18.41 1.22
C PHE A 255 -14.65 -19.31 1.75
N LEU A 256 -14.02 -18.92 2.86
CA LEU A 256 -12.95 -19.71 3.50
C LEU A 256 -13.51 -21.01 4.07
N ASP A 257 -14.64 -20.96 4.80
CA ASP A 257 -15.30 -22.13 5.38
C ASP A 257 -15.71 -23.14 4.29
N LEU A 258 -16.35 -22.68 3.21
CA LEU A 258 -16.77 -23.52 2.09
C LEU A 258 -15.57 -24.10 1.29
N SER A 259 -14.42 -23.47 1.38
CA SER A 259 -13.17 -23.94 0.78
C SER A 259 -12.40 -24.91 1.68
N GLY A 260 -12.91 -25.22 2.87
CA GLY A 260 -12.27 -26.11 3.82
C GLY A 260 -11.02 -25.52 4.49
N VAL A 261 -10.96 -24.19 4.60
CA VAL A 261 -9.89 -23.50 5.30
C VAL A 261 -10.25 -23.41 6.78
N GLU A 262 -9.44 -24.00 7.62
CA GLU A 262 -9.54 -23.85 9.08
C GLU A 262 -8.91 -22.53 9.52
N ILE A 263 -9.65 -21.76 10.34
CA ILE A 263 -9.25 -20.44 10.85
C ILE A 263 -8.82 -20.55 12.31
#